data_eeb0a82ac1b568057b3ac0f887d46f9c
#
_entry.id   eeb0a82ac1b568057b3ac0f887d46f9c
#
_cell.length_a   1.000
_cell.length_b   1.000
_cell.length_c   1.000
_cell.angle_alpha   90.00
_cell.angle_beta   90.00
_cell.angle_gamma   90.00
#
_symmetry.space_group_name_H-M   'P 1'
#
loop_
_entity.id
_entity.type
_entity.pdbx_description
1 polymer ?
#
loop_
_entity_poly.entity_id
_entity_poly.type
_entity_poly.pdbx_seq_one_letter_code
_entity_poly.pdbx_strand_id
1 'polypeptide(L)'
;VSEPRVLLVNTNREHAPQPVMPVGLCLLASAVEARGFRPRLLDLCFSRRPERDLMPALQEWRPAAIGLGIRNLDNGDSLRPREYLPAAAALAHLCRAHSAAPLIIGGPAVSIAPARLLEVTGADYAVVGDGEQALPDLLDCLTSGQSPSGIPGVWSGEETAPARVADLNALAPARPERWLDLGRYLRRGAALPVQTR
;
A
#
# COMPACT_ATOMS: atom_id res chain seq x y z
N VAL A 1 6.89 19.47 16.72
CA VAL A 1 7.38 18.79 15.51
C VAL A 1 6.14 18.31 14.76
N SER A 2 6.03 18.60 13.46
CA SER A 2 4.89 18.14 12.67
C SER A 2 5.01 16.64 12.40
N GLU A 3 3.89 15.90 12.52
CA GLU A 3 3.83 14.47 12.23
C GLU A 3 4.28 14.18 10.78
N PRO A 4 5.21 13.23 10.56
CA PRO A 4 5.64 12.87 9.20
C PRO A 4 4.47 12.33 8.38
N ARG A 5 4.33 12.79 7.15
CA ARG A 5 3.22 12.45 6.25
C ARG A 5 3.51 11.15 5.51
N VAL A 6 2.57 10.21 5.49
CA VAL A 6 2.70 8.93 4.79
C VAL A 6 1.56 8.77 3.80
N LEU A 7 1.89 8.71 2.50
CA LEU A 7 0.91 8.49 1.45
C LEU A 7 0.76 6.98 1.20
N LEU A 8 -0.43 6.45 1.40
CA LEU A 8 -0.80 5.08 1.03
C LEU A 8 -1.68 5.12 -0.21
N VAL A 9 -1.34 4.36 -1.24
CA VAL A 9 -2.04 4.37 -2.53
C VAL A 9 -2.60 3.00 -2.84
N ASN A 10 -3.92 2.88 -3.02
CA ASN A 10 -4.52 1.71 -3.61
C ASN A 10 -4.38 1.75 -5.13
N THR A 11 -3.55 0.88 -5.69
CA THR A 11 -3.33 0.80 -7.15
C THR A 11 -4.35 -0.09 -7.87
N ASN A 12 -5.15 -0.88 -7.12
CA ASN A 12 -6.13 -1.80 -7.71
C ASN A 12 -7.30 -1.04 -8.33
N ARG A 13 -7.54 -1.25 -9.62
CA ARG A 13 -8.61 -0.64 -10.40
C ARG A 13 -9.52 -1.67 -11.06
N GLU A 14 -9.42 -2.93 -10.66
CA GLU A 14 -10.29 -3.99 -11.16
C GLU A 14 -11.67 -3.94 -10.49
N HIS A 15 -12.70 -3.99 -11.30
CA HIS A 15 -14.08 -3.94 -10.84
C HIS A 15 -14.86 -5.24 -11.09
N ALA A 16 -14.26 -6.21 -11.77
CA ALA A 16 -14.93 -7.49 -12.06
C ALA A 16 -14.52 -8.56 -11.02
N PRO A 17 -15.48 -9.33 -10.50
CA PRO A 17 -16.93 -9.22 -10.66
C PRO A 17 -17.53 -8.03 -9.89
N GLN A 18 -16.80 -7.46 -8.95
CA GLN A 18 -17.16 -6.28 -8.15
C GLN A 18 -15.90 -5.58 -7.63
N PRO A 19 -15.92 -4.26 -7.39
CA PRO A 19 -14.79 -3.57 -6.83
C PRO A 19 -14.50 -4.06 -5.41
N VAL A 20 -13.23 -4.21 -5.06
CA VAL A 20 -12.80 -4.69 -3.75
C VAL A 20 -12.23 -3.55 -2.91
N MET A 21 -12.80 -3.34 -1.73
CA MET A 21 -12.31 -2.35 -0.77
C MET A 21 -10.91 -2.71 -0.28
N PRO A 22 -9.96 -1.76 -0.26
CA PRO A 22 -8.59 -2.01 0.20
C PRO A 22 -8.50 -1.98 1.74
N VAL A 23 -9.16 -2.92 2.42
CA VAL A 23 -9.22 -2.96 3.91
C VAL A 23 -7.84 -3.12 4.52
N GLY A 24 -6.93 -3.88 3.89
CA GLY A 24 -5.54 -3.95 4.32
C GLY A 24 -4.85 -2.58 4.37
N LEU A 25 -5.09 -1.70 3.37
CA LEU A 25 -4.57 -0.34 3.43
C LEU A 25 -5.25 0.53 4.50
N CYS A 26 -6.51 0.26 4.83
CA CYS A 26 -7.19 0.93 5.95
C CYS A 26 -6.60 0.51 7.29
N LEU A 27 -6.26 -0.79 7.46
CA LEU A 27 -5.53 -1.29 8.62
C LEU A 27 -4.15 -0.64 8.73
N LEU A 28 -3.39 -0.60 7.64
CA LEU A 28 -2.09 0.06 7.59
C LEU A 28 -2.18 1.55 7.93
N ALA A 29 -3.19 2.26 7.40
CA ALA A 29 -3.41 3.67 7.72
C ALA A 29 -3.65 3.87 9.22
N SER A 30 -4.49 3.01 9.83
CA SER A 30 -4.74 3.07 11.27
C SER A 30 -3.50 2.71 12.11
N ALA A 31 -2.70 1.73 11.69
CA ALA A 31 -1.46 1.35 12.38
C ALA A 31 -0.39 2.46 12.29
N VAL A 32 -0.24 3.06 11.12
CA VAL A 32 0.67 4.20 10.86
C VAL A 32 0.25 5.42 11.69
N GLU A 33 -1.06 5.72 11.76
CA GLU A 33 -1.60 6.82 12.60
C GLU A 33 -1.34 6.55 14.09
N ALA A 34 -1.58 5.33 14.56
CA ALA A 34 -1.33 4.96 15.96
C ALA A 34 0.16 5.08 16.36
N ARG A 35 1.09 4.99 15.39
CA ARG A 35 2.53 5.17 15.61
C ARG A 35 2.98 6.65 15.61
N GLY A 36 2.05 7.60 15.37
CA GLY A 36 2.35 9.03 15.39
C GLY A 36 2.69 9.63 14.03
N PHE A 37 2.45 8.93 12.95
CA PHE A 37 2.53 9.46 11.59
C PHE A 37 1.17 10.02 11.15
N ARG A 38 1.20 10.85 10.11
CA ARG A 38 0.00 11.38 9.47
C ARG A 38 -0.27 10.67 8.14
N PRO A 39 -1.10 9.61 8.12
CA PRO A 39 -1.42 8.90 6.88
C PRO A 39 -2.45 9.64 6.02
N ARG A 40 -2.34 9.45 4.72
CA ARG A 40 -3.37 9.76 3.73
C ARG A 40 -3.53 8.55 2.82
N LEU A 41 -4.75 8.03 2.70
CA LEU A 41 -5.05 6.96 1.76
C LEU A 41 -5.61 7.58 0.48
N LEU A 42 -4.93 7.37 -0.64
CA LEU A 42 -5.38 7.69 -1.98
C LEU A 42 -5.91 6.42 -2.65
N ASP A 43 -7.23 6.36 -2.79
CA ASP A 43 -7.88 5.23 -3.43
C ASP A 43 -8.11 5.49 -4.91
N LEU A 44 -7.34 4.80 -5.76
CA LEU A 44 -7.42 4.91 -7.21
C LEU A 44 -8.43 3.93 -7.84
N CYS A 45 -9.16 3.14 -7.05
CA CYS A 45 -10.08 2.11 -7.55
C CYS A 45 -11.04 2.68 -8.61
N PHE A 46 -11.59 3.86 -8.36
CA PHE A 46 -12.54 4.49 -9.27
C PHE A 46 -11.96 5.66 -10.07
N SER A 47 -10.65 5.82 -10.07
CA SER A 47 -10.00 6.88 -10.84
C SER A 47 -10.08 6.59 -12.33
N ARG A 48 -10.41 7.61 -13.11
CA ARG A 48 -10.33 7.57 -14.57
C ARG A 48 -8.96 8.00 -15.09
N ARG A 49 -8.20 8.75 -14.28
CA ARG A 49 -6.89 9.30 -14.61
C ARG A 49 -5.97 9.20 -13.39
N PRO A 50 -5.54 7.94 -13.02
CA PRO A 50 -4.82 7.68 -11.79
C PRO A 50 -3.53 8.51 -11.66
N GLU A 51 -2.81 8.74 -12.76
CA GLU A 51 -1.61 9.55 -12.79
C GLU A 51 -1.92 11.01 -12.40
N ARG A 52 -3.01 11.57 -12.93
CA ARG A 52 -3.43 12.93 -12.59
C ARG A 52 -3.92 13.05 -11.14
N ASP A 53 -4.60 12.03 -10.64
CA ASP A 53 -5.16 12.04 -9.29
C ASP A 53 -4.04 11.86 -8.22
N LEU A 54 -2.92 11.24 -8.60
CA LEU A 54 -1.74 11.06 -7.74
C LEU A 54 -0.92 12.35 -7.58
N MET A 55 -0.85 13.19 -8.61
CA MET A 55 0.02 14.38 -8.64
C MET A 55 -0.16 15.35 -7.46
N PRO A 56 -1.39 15.76 -7.06
CA PRO A 56 -1.57 16.64 -5.91
C PRO A 56 -1.06 16.03 -4.60
N ALA A 57 -1.18 14.69 -4.45
CA ALA A 57 -0.68 14.01 -3.27
C ALA A 57 0.86 14.00 -3.20
N LEU A 58 1.55 14.01 -4.33
CA LEU A 58 3.00 14.08 -4.40
C LEU A 58 3.51 15.52 -4.22
N GLN A 59 2.94 16.48 -4.97
CA GLN A 59 3.49 17.84 -5.09
C GLN A 59 3.00 18.78 -3.99
N GLU A 60 1.71 18.73 -3.64
CA GLU A 60 1.12 19.65 -2.67
C GLU A 60 1.22 19.09 -1.25
N TRP A 61 0.89 17.79 -1.07
CA TRP A 61 0.90 17.18 0.25
C TRP A 61 2.31 16.77 0.71
N ARG A 62 3.23 16.50 -0.23
CA ARG A 62 4.67 16.22 0.00
C ARG A 62 4.90 15.15 1.07
N PRO A 63 4.61 13.89 0.81
CA PRO A 63 4.78 12.82 1.78
C PRO A 63 6.26 12.60 2.12
N ALA A 64 6.55 12.19 3.36
CA ALA A 64 7.85 11.73 3.82
C ALA A 64 8.12 10.26 3.44
N ALA A 65 7.06 9.49 3.15
CA ALA A 65 7.13 8.12 2.62
C ALA A 65 5.89 7.81 1.78
N ILE A 66 6.03 6.93 0.77
CA ILE A 66 4.97 6.52 -0.14
C ILE A 66 4.84 5.00 -0.13
N GLY A 67 3.64 4.49 0.19
CA GLY A 67 3.31 3.06 0.12
C GLY A 67 2.34 2.77 -1.03
N LEU A 68 2.70 1.88 -1.95
CA LEU A 68 1.83 1.39 -3.02
C LEU A 68 1.30 0.00 -2.68
N GLY A 69 -0.02 -0.12 -2.54
CA GLY A 69 -0.69 -1.40 -2.34
C GLY A 69 -0.97 -2.10 -3.65
N ILE A 70 -0.27 -3.21 -3.94
CA ILE A 70 -0.43 -4.02 -5.14
C ILE A 70 -1.16 -5.31 -4.76
N ARG A 71 -2.43 -5.41 -5.17
CA ARG A 71 -3.30 -6.52 -4.76
C ARG A 71 -3.10 -7.78 -5.58
N ASN A 72 -3.10 -7.65 -6.90
CA ASN A 72 -3.04 -8.76 -7.84
C ASN A 72 -1.98 -8.52 -8.91
N LEU A 73 -1.36 -9.59 -9.41
CA LEU A 73 -0.45 -9.54 -10.57
C LEU A 73 -1.26 -9.51 -11.88
N ASP A 74 -2.35 -10.28 -11.91
CA ASP A 74 -3.23 -10.44 -13.06
C ASP A 74 -4.69 -10.69 -12.63
N ASN A 75 -5.57 -10.92 -13.59
CA ASN A 75 -6.99 -11.21 -13.34
C ASN A 75 -7.30 -12.70 -13.14
N GLY A 76 -6.33 -13.60 -13.23
CA GLY A 76 -6.51 -15.05 -13.13
C GLY A 76 -7.35 -15.69 -14.25
N ASP A 77 -7.67 -14.93 -15.31
CA ASP A 77 -8.47 -15.42 -16.44
C ASP A 77 -7.56 -15.90 -17.58
N SER A 78 -7.47 -17.23 -17.76
CA SER A 78 -6.63 -17.84 -18.80
C SER A 78 -7.12 -17.58 -20.23
N LEU A 79 -8.41 -17.25 -20.40
CA LEU A 79 -9.00 -16.98 -21.73
C LEU A 79 -8.84 -15.51 -22.14
N ARG A 80 -8.81 -14.62 -21.17
CA ARG A 80 -8.64 -13.16 -21.38
C ARG A 80 -7.67 -12.58 -20.34
N PRO A 81 -6.39 -12.97 -20.42
CA PRO A 81 -5.40 -12.54 -19.44
C PRO A 81 -5.24 -11.02 -19.44
N ARG A 82 -5.19 -10.45 -18.26
CA ARG A 82 -4.91 -9.04 -18.05
C ARG A 82 -3.90 -8.90 -16.92
N GLU A 83 -2.77 -8.30 -17.22
CA GLU A 83 -1.75 -8.01 -16.25
C GLU A 83 -2.00 -6.64 -15.58
N TYR A 84 -1.79 -6.56 -14.27
CA TYR A 84 -1.94 -5.32 -13.49
C TYR A 84 -0.59 -4.71 -13.12
N LEU A 85 0.48 -5.50 -13.16
CA LEU A 85 1.83 -5.04 -12.79
C LEU A 85 2.32 -3.86 -13.63
N PRO A 86 2.12 -3.79 -14.97
CA PRO A 86 2.56 -2.63 -15.75
C PRO A 86 1.92 -1.31 -15.27
N ALA A 87 0.64 -1.33 -14.90
CA ALA A 87 -0.05 -0.15 -14.39
C ALA A 87 0.46 0.27 -13.01
N ALA A 88 0.75 -0.68 -12.13
CA ALA A 88 1.35 -0.41 -10.81
C ALA A 88 2.78 0.14 -10.95
N ALA A 89 3.57 -0.41 -11.87
CA ALA A 89 4.92 0.07 -12.17
C ALA A 89 4.91 1.51 -12.73
N ALA A 90 3.97 1.84 -13.61
CA ALA A 90 3.82 3.20 -14.12
C ALA A 90 3.56 4.22 -13.00
N LEU A 91 2.70 3.87 -12.02
CA LEU A 91 2.46 4.71 -10.84
C LEU A 91 3.70 4.83 -9.95
N ALA A 92 4.46 3.75 -9.78
CA ALA A 92 5.72 3.75 -9.03
C ALA A 92 6.76 4.68 -9.68
N HIS A 93 6.95 4.57 -10.98
CA HIS A 93 7.85 5.44 -11.75
C HIS A 93 7.41 6.92 -11.69
N LEU A 94 6.09 7.18 -11.69
CA LEU A 94 5.57 8.53 -11.51
C LEU A 94 5.90 9.08 -10.11
N CYS A 95 5.77 8.26 -9.05
CA CYS A 95 6.19 8.63 -7.70
C CYS A 95 7.66 9.01 -7.67
N ARG A 96 8.53 8.21 -8.29
CA ARG A 96 9.98 8.47 -8.39
C ARG A 96 10.32 9.76 -9.13
N ALA A 97 9.61 10.03 -10.22
CA ALA A 97 9.85 11.23 -11.03
C ALA A 97 9.47 12.53 -10.29
N HIS A 98 8.56 12.47 -9.31
CA HIS A 98 7.98 13.64 -8.66
C HIS A 98 8.19 13.71 -7.14
N SER A 99 8.88 12.73 -6.54
CA SER A 99 9.16 12.69 -5.10
C SER A 99 10.47 11.99 -4.80
N ALA A 100 11.26 12.55 -3.88
CA ALA A 100 12.44 11.90 -3.32
C ALA A 100 12.11 11.03 -2.09
N ALA A 101 10.84 10.95 -1.70
CA ALA A 101 10.41 10.14 -0.56
C ALA A 101 10.66 8.65 -0.81
N PRO A 102 11.05 7.87 0.20
CA PRO A 102 11.15 6.42 0.11
C PRO A 102 9.86 5.81 -0.45
N LEU A 103 10.02 4.94 -1.45
CA LEU A 103 8.92 4.24 -2.12
C LEU A 103 8.86 2.80 -1.63
N ILE A 104 7.73 2.44 -1.05
CA ILE A 104 7.48 1.15 -0.43
C ILE A 104 6.35 0.47 -1.20
N ILE A 105 6.51 -0.80 -1.54
CA ILE A 105 5.44 -1.62 -2.12
C ILE A 105 4.98 -2.68 -1.12
N GLY A 106 3.71 -3.04 -1.17
CA GLY A 106 3.14 -4.07 -0.29
C GLY A 106 1.85 -4.64 -0.86
N GLY A 107 1.29 -5.59 -0.13
CA GLY A 107 0.05 -6.27 -0.48
C GLY A 107 0.25 -7.68 -1.03
N PRO A 108 -0.85 -8.43 -1.30
CA PRO A 108 -0.77 -9.85 -1.62
C PRO A 108 0.12 -10.20 -2.83
N ALA A 109 0.10 -9.38 -3.88
CA ALA A 109 0.95 -9.60 -5.05
C ALA A 109 2.44 -9.50 -4.70
N VAL A 110 2.81 -8.55 -3.83
CA VAL A 110 4.20 -8.36 -3.39
C VAL A 110 4.68 -9.55 -2.58
N SER A 111 3.82 -10.13 -1.74
CA SER A 111 4.16 -11.32 -0.94
C SER A 111 4.39 -12.58 -1.79
N ILE A 112 3.91 -12.60 -3.04
CA ILE A 112 4.14 -13.72 -3.97
C ILE A 112 5.52 -13.61 -4.66
N ALA A 113 5.91 -12.40 -5.08
CA ALA A 113 7.10 -12.18 -5.90
C ALA A 113 7.82 -10.86 -5.55
N PRO A 114 8.31 -10.69 -4.30
CA PRO A 114 8.82 -9.40 -3.82
C PRO A 114 10.02 -8.90 -4.63
N ALA A 115 11.00 -9.76 -4.91
CA ALA A 115 12.18 -9.37 -5.68
C ALA A 115 11.82 -8.87 -7.08
N ARG A 116 10.92 -9.56 -7.77
CA ARG A 116 10.46 -9.16 -9.11
C ARG A 116 9.70 -7.84 -9.09
N LEU A 117 8.87 -7.62 -8.07
CA LEU A 117 8.12 -6.37 -7.96
C LEU A 117 9.02 -5.20 -7.59
N LEU A 118 10.02 -5.37 -6.72
CA LEU A 118 11.05 -4.36 -6.45
C LEU A 118 11.78 -3.96 -7.74
N GLU A 119 12.23 -4.94 -8.52
CA GLU A 119 12.91 -4.70 -9.80
C GLU A 119 12.06 -3.88 -10.78
N VAL A 120 10.81 -4.30 -10.99
CA VAL A 120 9.92 -3.68 -12.00
C VAL A 120 9.41 -2.31 -11.57
N THR A 121 9.16 -2.10 -10.29
CA THR A 121 8.64 -0.83 -9.76
C THR A 121 9.74 0.18 -9.43
N GLY A 122 10.98 -0.27 -9.24
CA GLY A 122 12.07 0.56 -8.74
C GLY A 122 11.81 1.07 -7.31
N ALA A 123 10.99 0.37 -6.52
CA ALA A 123 10.74 0.72 -5.12
C ALA A 123 11.98 0.43 -4.26
N ASP A 124 12.13 1.18 -3.15
CA ASP A 124 13.25 1.00 -2.22
C ASP A 124 13.03 -0.21 -1.32
N TYR A 125 11.77 -0.45 -0.95
CA TYR A 125 11.40 -1.48 0.01
C TYR A 125 10.13 -2.22 -0.42
N ALA A 126 10.07 -3.50 -0.08
CA ALA A 126 8.84 -4.29 -0.15
C ALA A 126 8.45 -4.77 1.25
N VAL A 127 7.15 -4.70 1.55
CA VAL A 127 6.59 -5.26 2.78
C VAL A 127 5.88 -6.57 2.44
N VAL A 128 6.38 -7.68 2.98
CA VAL A 128 5.96 -9.06 2.74
C VAL A 128 5.28 -9.62 3.99
N GLY A 129 4.08 -10.14 3.86
CA GLY A 129 3.26 -10.61 4.98
C GLY A 129 2.40 -9.52 5.60
N ASP A 130 2.25 -9.55 6.93
CA ASP A 130 1.40 -8.60 7.68
C ASP A 130 2.11 -7.26 7.84
N GLY A 131 1.62 -6.24 7.15
CA GLY A 131 2.27 -4.93 7.11
C GLY A 131 1.99 -4.03 8.32
N GLU A 132 1.05 -4.41 9.19
CA GLU A 132 0.53 -3.56 10.27
C GLU A 132 1.56 -3.25 11.35
N GLN A 133 2.62 -4.06 11.45
CA GLN A 133 3.78 -3.81 12.29
C GLN A 133 5.01 -3.46 11.46
N ALA A 134 5.26 -4.20 10.38
CA ALA A 134 6.44 -4.02 9.56
C ALA A 134 6.53 -2.61 8.93
N LEU A 135 5.40 -2.05 8.45
CA LEU A 135 5.40 -0.71 7.87
C LEU A 135 5.67 0.39 8.90
N PRO A 136 5.01 0.46 10.07
CA PRO A 136 5.37 1.42 11.12
C PRO A 136 6.82 1.31 11.57
N ASP A 137 7.36 0.11 11.77
CA ASP A 137 8.76 -0.10 12.18
C ASP A 137 9.74 0.38 11.08
N LEU A 138 9.45 0.13 9.81
CA LEU A 138 10.21 0.68 8.69
C LEU A 138 10.17 2.21 8.69
N LEU A 139 9.01 2.82 8.87
CA LEU A 139 8.85 4.28 8.89
C LEU A 139 9.63 4.92 10.04
N ASP A 140 9.65 4.30 11.23
CA ASP A 140 10.47 4.75 12.35
C ASP A 140 11.96 4.74 12.01
N CYS A 141 12.46 3.67 11.40
CA CYS A 141 13.85 3.59 10.94
C CYS A 141 14.18 4.67 9.91
N LEU A 142 13.31 4.86 8.91
CA LEU A 142 13.52 5.86 7.85
C LEU A 142 13.52 7.30 8.40
N THR A 143 12.67 7.60 9.37
CA THR A 143 12.58 8.94 9.96
C THR A 143 13.68 9.22 10.97
N SER A 144 14.22 8.19 11.63
CA SER A 144 15.36 8.30 12.55
C SER A 144 16.73 8.21 11.87
N GLY A 145 16.76 7.95 10.56
CA GLY A 145 17.99 7.73 9.80
C GLY A 145 18.70 6.42 10.13
N GLN A 146 17.98 5.47 10.73
CA GLN A 146 18.50 4.12 11.02
C GLN A 146 18.36 3.20 9.81
N SER A 147 19.20 2.15 9.77
CA SER A 147 19.06 1.11 8.75
C SER A 147 17.84 0.24 9.04
N PRO A 148 16.96 -0.03 8.05
CA PRO A 148 15.83 -0.92 8.22
C PRO A 148 16.23 -2.41 8.12
N SER A 149 17.51 -2.73 8.13
CA SER A 149 18.01 -4.11 8.06
C SER A 149 17.51 -4.95 9.24
N GLY A 150 17.02 -6.15 8.93
CA GLY A 150 16.55 -7.08 9.95
C GLY A 150 15.11 -6.88 10.45
N ILE A 151 14.37 -5.92 9.94
CA ILE A 151 12.92 -5.80 10.23
C ILE A 151 12.20 -6.95 9.54
N PRO A 152 11.49 -7.84 10.27
CA PRO A 152 10.75 -8.93 9.67
C PRO A 152 9.74 -8.42 8.63
N GLY A 153 9.71 -9.04 7.45
CA GLY A 153 8.84 -8.66 6.34
C GLY A 153 9.29 -7.47 5.52
N VAL A 154 10.37 -6.77 5.89
CA VAL A 154 10.92 -5.68 5.08
C VAL A 154 12.05 -6.18 4.20
N TRP A 155 11.89 -6.07 2.89
CA TRP A 155 12.88 -6.42 1.87
C TRP A 155 13.48 -5.17 1.25
N SER A 156 14.81 -5.11 1.20
CA SER A 156 15.59 -4.03 0.57
C SER A 156 16.74 -4.57 -0.28
N GLY A 157 16.50 -5.69 -0.96
CA GLY A 157 17.51 -6.46 -1.69
C GLY A 157 17.96 -7.73 -0.96
N GLU A 158 17.75 -7.81 0.35
CA GLU A 158 17.98 -9.03 1.16
C GLU A 158 16.64 -9.62 1.59
N GLU A 159 16.56 -10.94 1.56
CA GLU A 159 15.38 -11.68 1.97
C GLU A 159 15.25 -11.70 3.49
N THR A 160 14.07 -11.36 4.00
CA THR A 160 13.68 -11.50 5.40
C THR A 160 12.48 -12.42 5.53
N ALA A 161 12.29 -13.03 6.69
CA ALA A 161 11.07 -13.80 6.95
C ALA A 161 9.83 -12.88 6.82
N PRO A 162 8.70 -13.37 6.26
CA PRO A 162 7.47 -12.59 6.18
C PRO A 162 7.02 -12.11 7.56
N ALA A 163 6.59 -10.85 7.64
CA ALA A 163 6.02 -10.30 8.85
C ALA A 163 4.74 -11.06 9.25
N ARG A 164 4.56 -11.28 10.54
CA ARG A 164 3.35 -11.89 11.12
C ARG A 164 2.96 -11.14 12.38
N VAL A 165 1.71 -10.73 12.46
CA VAL A 165 1.15 -10.16 13.68
C VAL A 165 0.79 -11.28 14.63
N ALA A 166 1.39 -11.28 15.83
CA ALA A 166 1.18 -12.30 16.84
C ALA A 166 -0.17 -12.16 17.56
N ASP A 167 -0.59 -10.93 17.85
CA ASP A 167 -1.87 -10.61 18.50
C ASP A 167 -2.66 -9.57 17.68
N LEU A 168 -3.74 -10.04 17.07
CA LEU A 168 -4.61 -9.18 16.27
C LEU A 168 -5.42 -8.19 17.12
N ASN A 169 -5.65 -8.49 18.40
CA ASN A 169 -6.39 -7.60 19.29
C ASN A 169 -5.56 -6.36 19.67
N ALA A 170 -4.23 -6.42 19.50
CA ALA A 170 -3.36 -5.27 19.70
C ALA A 170 -3.37 -4.29 18.52
N LEU A 171 -3.95 -4.67 17.37
CA LEU A 171 -4.01 -3.81 16.20
C LEU A 171 -5.09 -2.75 16.31
N ALA A 172 -4.78 -1.58 15.79
CA ALA A 172 -5.80 -0.55 15.55
C ALA A 172 -6.84 -1.06 14.52
N PRO A 173 -8.14 -0.81 14.71
CA PRO A 173 -9.17 -1.24 13.78
C PRO A 173 -9.03 -0.53 12.42
N ALA A 174 -9.45 -1.20 11.35
CA ALA A 174 -9.32 -0.71 9.98
C ALA A 174 -10.03 0.63 9.72
N ARG A 175 -11.19 0.83 10.31
CA ARG A 175 -12.07 2.02 10.15
C ARG A 175 -12.18 2.49 8.70
N PRO A 176 -12.64 1.63 7.77
CA PRO A 176 -12.67 1.98 6.35
C PRO A 176 -13.49 3.24 6.05
N GLU A 177 -14.49 3.56 6.90
CA GLU A 177 -15.29 4.77 6.82
C GLU A 177 -14.48 6.09 6.98
N ARG A 178 -13.31 6.03 7.59
CA ARG A 178 -12.39 7.18 7.71
C ARG A 178 -11.57 7.42 6.46
N TRP A 179 -11.31 6.35 5.71
CA TRP A 179 -10.30 6.34 4.66
C TRP A 179 -10.89 6.26 3.25
N LEU A 180 -12.13 5.72 3.11
CA LEU A 180 -12.76 5.40 1.84
C LEU A 180 -14.14 6.04 1.69
N ASP A 181 -14.53 6.33 0.46
CA ASP A 181 -15.94 6.58 0.12
C ASP A 181 -16.68 5.24 0.01
N LEU A 182 -17.17 4.73 1.16
CA LEU A 182 -17.90 3.47 1.23
C LEU A 182 -19.14 3.46 0.33
N GLY A 183 -19.86 4.59 0.26
CA GLY A 183 -21.05 4.71 -0.58
C GLY A 183 -20.74 4.44 -2.06
N ARG A 184 -19.56 4.79 -2.52
CA ARG A 184 -19.13 4.54 -3.90
C ARG A 184 -18.91 3.05 -4.19
N TYR A 185 -18.37 2.32 -3.20
CA TYR A 185 -18.21 0.87 -3.27
C TYR A 185 -19.55 0.15 -3.22
N LEU A 186 -20.38 0.47 -2.23
CA LEU A 186 -21.68 -0.18 -2.03
C LEU A 186 -22.62 0.00 -3.23
N ARG A 187 -22.67 1.21 -3.84
CA ARG A 187 -23.44 1.45 -5.06
C ARG A 187 -22.99 0.60 -6.26
N ARG A 188 -21.79 0.00 -6.21
CA ARG A 188 -21.27 -0.91 -7.25
C ARG A 188 -21.28 -2.38 -6.83
N GLY A 189 -22.03 -2.70 -5.80
CA GLY A 189 -22.23 -4.08 -5.33
C GLY A 189 -21.07 -4.66 -4.54
N ALA A 190 -20.11 -3.85 -4.10
CA ALA A 190 -19.05 -4.32 -3.22
C ALA A 190 -19.63 -4.74 -1.87
N ALA A 191 -19.17 -5.88 -1.36
CA ALA A 191 -19.43 -6.30 0.01
C ALA A 191 -18.54 -5.51 1.00
N LEU A 192 -19.01 -5.32 2.23
CA LEU A 192 -18.16 -4.86 3.33
C LEU A 192 -17.29 -6.05 3.77
N PRO A 193 -15.98 -6.02 3.53
CA PRO A 193 -15.14 -7.11 3.96
C PRO A 193 -14.94 -7.07 5.47
N VAL A 194 -15.05 -8.24 6.09
CA VAL A 194 -14.68 -8.46 7.49
C VAL A 194 -13.49 -9.40 7.49
N GLN A 195 -12.37 -8.96 8.02
CA GLN A 195 -11.22 -9.81 8.18
C GLN A 195 -11.37 -10.57 9.50
N THR A 196 -11.58 -11.88 9.39
CA THR A 196 -11.51 -12.82 10.49
C THR A 196 -10.30 -13.71 10.29
N ARG A 197 -9.61 -14.05 11.35
CA ARG A 197 -8.53 -15.06 11.37
C ARG A 197 -8.87 -16.17 12.33
#